data_3a38b88feb70abe6321bf16e5f99a664
#
_entry.id   3a38b88feb70abe6321bf16e5f99a664
#
_cell.length_a   1.000
_cell.length_b   1.000
_cell.length_c   1.000
_cell.angle_alpha   90.00
_cell.angle_beta   90.00
_cell.angle_gamma   90.00
#
_symmetry.space_group_name_H-M   'P 1'
#
loop_
_entity.id
_entity.type
_entity.pdbx_description
1 polymer ?
#
loop_
_entity_poly.entity_id
_entity_poly.type
_entity_poly.pdbx_seq_one_letter_code
_entity_poly.pdbx_strand_id
1 'polypeptide(L)'
;MAKIGQILGGQLNFYQHSEISKVTIYLIRHAQSAFNAVYDANKPDPMIFDAPITELGETQARQARNEVEKLDINNLIVSPFTRTLQTAELIFGNRLPFQINSEVREQLCNSCDVGSPPHELARDYPHLDFDHLDDCWWHDGEKDHRGISVEPEKILLERADRFVDFLKRESIHSTAIVSHGNFIRALTGIKPKNCEVIEFDPH
;
A
#
# COMPACT_ATOMS: atom_id res chain seq x y z
N MET A 1 22.89 70.91 19.23
CA MET A 1 21.72 70.81 18.37
C MET A 1 21.39 69.34 18.16
N ALA A 2 20.39 68.84 18.86
CA ALA A 2 19.96 67.44 18.80
C ALA A 2 18.87 67.31 17.74
N LYS A 3 19.00 66.41 16.78
CA LYS A 3 17.96 66.04 15.85
C LYS A 3 17.24 64.82 16.39
N ILE A 4 15.97 64.98 16.65
CA ILE A 4 15.01 63.96 17.02
C ILE A 4 14.69 63.18 15.75
N GLY A 5 14.99 61.89 15.72
CA GLY A 5 14.54 60.94 14.68
C GLY A 5 13.29 60.23 15.16
N GLN A 6 12.16 60.40 14.46
CA GLN A 6 10.93 59.67 14.67
C GLN A 6 11.09 58.20 14.23
N ILE A 7 10.75 57.30 15.14
CA ILE A 7 10.60 55.84 14.82
C ILE A 7 9.19 55.66 14.30
N LEU A 8 9.06 55.48 13.01
CA LEU A 8 7.83 54.98 12.36
C LEU A 8 7.76 53.50 12.58
N GLY A 9 6.67 53.05 13.22
CA GLY A 9 6.40 51.62 13.48
C GLY A 9 6.25 50.81 12.18
N GLY A 10 7.25 50.01 11.91
CA GLY A 10 7.16 48.99 10.90
C GLY A 10 6.63 47.68 11.53
N GLN A 11 5.38 47.32 11.22
CA GLN A 11 4.92 45.94 11.44
C GLN A 11 5.76 45.02 10.59
N LEU A 12 6.59 44.18 11.24
CA LEU A 12 7.20 43.01 10.60
C LEU A 12 6.09 42.00 10.36
N ASN A 13 5.55 41.98 9.16
CA ASN A 13 4.77 40.89 8.65
C ASN A 13 5.73 39.69 8.49
N PHE A 14 5.76 38.82 9.48
CA PHE A 14 6.26 37.45 9.30
C PHE A 14 5.29 36.74 8.37
N TYR A 15 5.56 36.78 7.09
CA TYR A 15 5.04 35.72 6.18
C TYR A 15 5.69 34.45 6.66
N GLN A 16 4.98 33.67 7.48
CA GLN A 16 5.27 32.27 7.60
C GLN A 16 5.04 31.68 6.19
N HIS A 17 6.14 31.42 5.49
CA HIS A 17 6.08 30.44 4.42
C HIS A 17 5.67 29.15 5.12
N SER A 18 4.38 28.81 5.04
CA SER A 18 3.96 27.44 5.21
C SER A 18 4.71 26.68 4.12
N GLU A 19 5.78 25.96 4.49
CA GLU A 19 6.28 24.91 3.64
C GLU A 19 5.08 24.03 3.34
N ILE A 20 4.63 24.02 2.07
CA ILE A 20 3.66 23.05 1.60
C ILE A 20 4.39 21.73 1.82
N SER A 21 4.00 20.98 2.85
CA SER A 21 4.61 19.69 3.14
C SER A 21 4.41 18.84 1.88
N LYS A 22 5.52 18.46 1.24
CA LYS A 22 5.50 17.63 0.03
C LYS A 22 4.68 16.38 0.35
N VAL A 23 3.66 16.10 -0.46
CA VAL A 23 2.91 14.85 -0.34
C VAL A 23 3.89 13.72 -0.64
N THR A 24 4.22 12.93 0.35
CA THR A 24 5.13 11.80 0.16
C THR A 24 4.39 10.52 0.49
N ILE A 25 4.24 9.68 -0.52
CA ILE A 25 3.65 8.35 -0.42
C ILE A 25 4.78 7.33 -0.60
N TYR A 26 4.82 6.33 0.26
CA TYR A 26 5.77 5.22 0.19
C TYR A 26 5.02 3.94 -0.17
N LEU A 27 5.21 3.48 -1.40
CA LEU A 27 4.64 2.23 -1.89
C LEU A 27 5.59 1.08 -1.52
N ILE A 28 5.08 0.09 -0.81
CA ILE A 28 5.85 -1.07 -0.33
C ILE A 28 5.23 -2.34 -0.90
N ARG A 29 5.97 -3.09 -1.71
CA ARG A 29 5.51 -4.40 -2.14
C ARG A 29 5.61 -5.40 -0.99
N HIS A 30 4.60 -6.27 -0.85
CA HIS A 30 4.64 -7.38 0.11
C HIS A 30 5.92 -8.23 -0.02
N ALA A 31 6.32 -8.87 1.07
CA ALA A 31 7.42 -9.82 1.15
C ALA A 31 7.16 -11.08 0.31
N GLN A 32 8.17 -11.92 0.08
CA GLN A 32 8.01 -13.16 -0.66
C GLN A 32 6.91 -14.03 -0.04
N SER A 33 5.89 -14.38 -0.84
CA SER A 33 4.84 -15.30 -0.44
C SER A 33 5.17 -16.74 -0.82
N ALA A 34 4.44 -17.70 -0.24
CA ALA A 34 4.53 -19.12 -0.60
C ALA A 34 4.26 -19.35 -2.11
N PHE A 35 3.35 -18.56 -2.69
CA PHE A 35 3.15 -18.58 -4.14
C PHE A 35 4.37 -18.09 -4.90
N ASN A 36 4.97 -16.94 -4.51
CA ASN A 36 6.17 -16.42 -5.18
C ASN A 36 7.34 -17.40 -5.16
N ALA A 37 7.47 -18.20 -4.09
CA ALA A 37 8.57 -19.15 -3.93
C ALA A 37 8.54 -20.32 -4.94
N VAL A 38 7.35 -20.68 -5.42
CA VAL A 38 7.16 -21.84 -6.31
C VAL A 38 6.66 -21.48 -7.71
N TYR A 39 6.27 -20.22 -7.92
CA TYR A 39 5.70 -19.78 -9.18
C TYR A 39 6.72 -19.85 -10.32
N ASP A 40 6.33 -20.52 -11.39
CA ASP A 40 7.05 -20.60 -12.66
C ASP A 40 6.03 -20.36 -13.79
N ALA A 41 6.23 -19.30 -14.58
CA ALA A 41 5.31 -18.94 -15.67
C ALA A 41 5.14 -20.02 -16.76
N ASN A 42 6.05 -21.01 -16.82
CA ASN A 42 5.99 -22.13 -17.75
C ASN A 42 5.29 -23.36 -17.16
N LYS A 43 4.79 -23.29 -15.93
CA LYS A 43 4.10 -24.36 -15.23
C LYS A 43 2.67 -23.98 -14.90
N PRO A 44 1.80 -24.97 -14.65
CA PRO A 44 0.46 -24.69 -14.13
C PRO A 44 0.51 -23.87 -12.85
N ASP A 45 -0.54 -23.05 -12.62
CA ASP A 45 -0.74 -22.33 -11.38
C ASP A 45 -0.70 -23.30 -10.18
N PRO A 46 0.12 -23.06 -9.16
CA PRO A 46 0.24 -23.97 -8.01
C PRO A 46 -1.01 -24.02 -7.11
N MET A 47 -2.05 -23.24 -7.42
CA MET A 47 -3.33 -23.20 -6.71
C MET A 47 -3.18 -22.95 -5.21
N ILE A 48 -2.36 -21.95 -4.85
CA ILE A 48 -2.15 -21.49 -3.47
C ILE A 48 -2.93 -20.18 -3.31
N PHE A 49 -4.11 -20.25 -2.74
CA PHE A 49 -5.01 -19.12 -2.53
C PHE A 49 -4.53 -18.26 -1.34
N ASP A 50 -4.70 -16.95 -1.44
CA ASP A 50 -4.32 -15.95 -0.42
C ASP A 50 -3.01 -16.29 0.33
N ALA A 51 -1.97 -16.63 -0.46
CA ALA A 51 -0.73 -17.21 0.01
C ALA A 51 -0.04 -16.39 1.10
N PRO A 52 0.31 -16.97 2.26
CA PRO A 52 1.07 -16.30 3.31
C PRO A 52 2.52 -16.04 2.87
N ILE A 53 3.27 -15.22 3.63
CA ILE A 53 4.70 -15.02 3.40
C ILE A 53 5.51 -16.26 3.83
N THR A 54 6.72 -16.40 3.26
CA THR A 54 7.68 -17.45 3.61
C THR A 54 8.63 -16.96 4.71
N GLU A 55 9.46 -17.86 5.28
CA GLU A 55 10.55 -17.50 6.19
C GLU A 55 11.53 -16.48 5.56
N LEU A 56 11.81 -16.63 4.25
CA LEU A 56 12.57 -15.63 3.51
C LEU A 56 11.81 -14.30 3.45
N GLY A 57 10.49 -14.35 3.24
CA GLY A 57 9.63 -13.18 3.27
C GLY A 57 9.65 -12.47 4.63
N GLU A 58 9.60 -13.21 5.73
CA GLU A 58 9.75 -12.62 7.07
C GLU A 58 11.10 -11.90 7.24
N THR A 59 12.17 -12.52 6.76
CA THR A 59 13.51 -11.92 6.79
C THR A 59 13.55 -10.63 5.98
N GLN A 60 12.96 -10.62 4.78
CA GLN A 60 12.86 -9.43 3.92
C GLN A 60 12.08 -8.30 4.61
N ALA A 61 10.93 -8.62 5.23
CA ALA A 61 10.11 -7.63 5.91
C ALA A 61 10.84 -7.02 7.14
N ARG A 62 11.54 -7.85 7.94
CA ARG A 62 12.35 -7.38 9.07
C ARG A 62 13.53 -6.49 8.61
N GLN A 63 14.13 -6.76 7.46
CA GLN A 63 15.17 -5.91 6.87
C GLN A 63 14.59 -4.57 6.39
N ALA A 64 13.45 -4.60 5.68
CA ALA A 64 12.78 -3.40 5.21
C ALA A 64 12.36 -2.46 6.37
N ARG A 65 12.01 -3.01 7.53
CA ARG A 65 11.69 -2.24 8.72
C ARG A 65 12.79 -1.22 9.06
N ASN A 66 14.08 -1.58 8.96
CA ASN A 66 15.19 -0.69 9.29
C ASN A 66 15.28 0.53 8.35
N GLU A 67 14.79 0.41 7.13
CA GLU A 67 14.71 1.52 6.17
C GLU A 67 13.46 2.35 6.41
N VAL A 68 12.31 1.70 6.59
CA VAL A 68 11.01 2.32 6.81
C VAL A 68 10.98 3.13 8.12
N GLU A 69 11.70 2.70 9.16
CA GLU A 69 11.79 3.43 10.44
C GLU A 69 12.47 4.81 10.33
N LYS A 70 13.20 5.06 9.24
CA LYS A 70 13.87 6.35 8.99
C LYS A 70 12.98 7.33 8.24
N LEU A 71 11.82 6.86 7.74
CA LEU A 71 10.89 7.65 6.96
C LEU A 71 9.85 8.30 7.88
N ASP A 72 9.43 9.52 7.53
CA ASP A 72 8.33 10.18 8.20
C ASP A 72 6.99 9.63 7.69
N ILE A 73 6.48 8.61 8.38
CA ILE A 73 5.23 7.91 8.03
C ILE A 73 4.27 8.04 9.20
N ASN A 74 3.11 8.62 8.94
CA ASN A 74 2.07 8.91 9.92
C ASN A 74 0.78 8.14 9.65
N ASN A 75 0.62 7.61 8.44
CA ASN A 75 -0.54 6.82 8.03
C ASN A 75 -0.09 5.52 7.35
N LEU A 76 -0.91 4.48 7.48
CA LEU A 76 -0.63 3.18 6.90
C LEU A 76 -1.88 2.59 6.25
N ILE A 77 -1.82 2.42 4.94
CA ILE A 77 -2.85 1.74 4.14
C ILE A 77 -2.32 0.36 3.76
N VAL A 78 -3.14 -0.67 3.96
CA VAL A 78 -2.75 -2.06 3.73
C VAL A 78 -3.80 -2.78 2.89
N SER A 79 -3.35 -3.50 1.86
CA SER A 79 -4.20 -4.43 1.12
C SER A 79 -4.65 -5.58 2.03
N PRO A 80 -5.90 -6.08 1.91
CA PRO A 80 -6.41 -7.12 2.80
C PRO A 80 -5.86 -8.54 2.56
N PHE A 81 -4.95 -8.74 1.58
CA PHE A 81 -4.31 -10.05 1.40
C PHE A 81 -3.42 -10.44 2.59
N THR A 82 -3.47 -11.72 2.98
CA THR A 82 -2.65 -12.29 4.07
C THR A 82 -1.18 -11.88 3.97
N ARG A 83 -0.56 -11.98 2.80
CA ARG A 83 0.86 -11.59 2.58
C ARG A 83 1.16 -10.12 2.84
N THR A 84 0.21 -9.22 2.58
CA THR A 84 0.37 -7.79 2.86
C THR A 84 0.15 -7.46 4.33
N LEU A 85 -0.82 -8.09 4.97
CA LEU A 85 -1.07 -7.97 6.41
C LEU A 85 0.17 -8.42 7.21
N GLN A 86 0.69 -9.61 6.93
CA GLN A 86 1.89 -10.14 7.58
C GLN A 86 3.12 -9.27 7.32
N THR A 87 3.29 -8.76 6.10
CA THR A 87 4.39 -7.84 5.78
C THR A 87 4.27 -6.55 6.59
N ALA A 88 3.07 -5.95 6.65
CA ALA A 88 2.82 -4.73 7.40
C ALA A 88 3.04 -4.92 8.90
N GLU A 89 2.58 -6.03 9.49
CA GLU A 89 2.83 -6.35 10.90
C GLU A 89 4.33 -6.44 11.23
N LEU A 90 5.13 -7.07 10.36
CA LEU A 90 6.57 -7.20 10.56
C LEU A 90 7.32 -5.87 10.41
N ILE A 91 6.88 -5.00 9.48
CA ILE A 91 7.49 -3.69 9.24
C ILE A 91 7.07 -2.68 10.30
N PHE A 92 5.77 -2.56 10.56
CA PHE A 92 5.21 -1.47 11.38
C PHE A 92 4.87 -1.89 12.82
N GLY A 93 4.55 -3.18 13.05
CA GLY A 93 4.04 -3.64 14.35
C GLY A 93 2.79 -2.84 14.74
N ASN A 94 2.74 -2.38 15.99
CA ASN A 94 1.62 -1.58 16.51
C ASN A 94 1.88 -0.07 16.46
N ARG A 95 2.85 0.41 15.66
CA ARG A 95 3.20 1.84 15.61
C ARG A 95 2.12 2.70 15.00
N LEU A 96 1.40 2.15 14.02
CA LEU A 96 0.33 2.84 13.29
C LEU A 96 -0.89 1.92 13.17
N PRO A 97 -2.11 2.47 13.22
CA PRO A 97 -3.31 1.71 12.89
C PRO A 97 -3.30 1.35 11.39
N PHE A 98 -3.72 0.14 11.07
CA PHE A 98 -3.88 -0.30 9.68
C PHE A 98 -5.22 0.21 9.14
N GLN A 99 -5.16 0.93 8.01
CA GLN A 99 -6.33 1.25 7.21
C GLN A 99 -6.43 0.20 6.10
N ILE A 100 -7.28 -0.79 6.29
CA ILE A 100 -7.49 -1.84 5.29
C ILE A 100 -8.21 -1.26 4.09
N ASN A 101 -7.66 -1.45 2.89
CA ASN A 101 -8.24 -0.90 1.67
C ASN A 101 -8.09 -1.88 0.49
N SER A 102 -9.22 -2.37 -0.02
CA SER A 102 -9.25 -3.30 -1.15
C SER A 102 -8.88 -2.66 -2.50
N GLU A 103 -8.90 -1.33 -2.62
CA GLU A 103 -8.47 -0.67 -3.87
C GLU A 103 -6.97 -0.84 -4.14
N VAL A 104 -6.15 -1.10 -3.09
CA VAL A 104 -4.70 -1.34 -3.26
C VAL A 104 -4.36 -2.84 -3.40
N ARG A 105 -5.35 -3.71 -3.68
CA ARG A 105 -5.16 -5.15 -3.92
C ARG A 105 -4.37 -5.44 -5.19
N GLU A 106 -3.88 -6.65 -5.33
CA GLU A 106 -3.22 -7.11 -6.55
C GLU A 106 -4.20 -7.20 -7.73
N GLN A 107 -3.67 -7.13 -8.94
CA GLN A 107 -4.39 -7.57 -10.13
C GLN A 107 -4.62 -9.08 -10.03
N LEU A 108 -5.86 -9.51 -10.09
CA LEU A 108 -6.17 -10.94 -10.05
C LEU A 108 -5.74 -11.60 -11.36
N CYS A 109 -4.60 -12.31 -11.31
CA CYS A 109 -4.05 -13.06 -12.44
C CYS A 109 -3.90 -14.54 -12.11
N ASN A 110 -3.68 -14.88 -10.84
CA ASN A 110 -3.38 -16.24 -10.38
C ASN A 110 -4.19 -16.59 -9.12
N SER A 111 -4.13 -17.85 -8.71
CA SER A 111 -4.84 -18.32 -7.52
C SER A 111 -4.52 -17.51 -6.25
N CYS A 112 -3.29 -17.06 -6.08
CA CYS A 112 -2.87 -16.26 -4.92
C CYS A 112 -3.52 -14.87 -4.84
N ASP A 113 -4.19 -14.44 -5.90
CA ASP A 113 -4.88 -13.16 -5.99
C ASP A 113 -6.40 -13.30 -5.77
N VAL A 114 -6.86 -14.48 -5.40
CA VAL A 114 -8.16 -14.74 -4.79
C VAL A 114 -7.97 -14.60 -3.28
N GLY A 115 -8.69 -13.69 -2.66
CA GLY A 115 -8.52 -13.36 -1.24
C GLY A 115 -9.31 -14.27 -0.30
N SER A 116 -9.10 -14.10 0.99
CA SER A 116 -9.92 -14.68 2.05
C SER A 116 -11.11 -13.77 2.38
N PRO A 117 -12.31 -14.33 2.66
CA PRO A 117 -13.46 -13.53 3.05
C PRO A 117 -13.23 -12.74 4.35
N PRO A 118 -13.91 -11.59 4.57
CA PRO A 118 -13.70 -10.73 5.75
C PRO A 118 -13.82 -11.45 7.08
N HIS A 119 -14.75 -12.40 7.21
CA HIS A 119 -14.95 -13.15 8.46
C HIS A 119 -13.78 -14.09 8.79
N GLU A 120 -13.06 -14.62 7.79
CA GLU A 120 -11.84 -15.40 7.98
C GLU A 120 -10.68 -14.51 8.36
N LEU A 121 -10.53 -13.36 7.68
CA LEU A 121 -9.52 -12.36 8.01
C LEU A 121 -9.70 -11.83 9.44
N ALA A 122 -10.94 -11.52 9.86
CA ALA A 122 -11.24 -11.06 11.21
C ALA A 122 -10.95 -12.11 12.28
N ARG A 123 -11.12 -13.40 11.97
CA ARG A 123 -10.73 -14.50 12.88
C ARG A 123 -9.21 -14.56 13.06
N ASP A 124 -8.46 -14.41 11.95
CA ASP A 124 -7.01 -14.58 11.96
C ASP A 124 -6.27 -13.29 12.40
N TYR A 125 -6.91 -12.13 12.21
CA TYR A 125 -6.42 -10.79 12.60
C TYR A 125 -7.48 -10.03 13.42
N PRO A 126 -7.84 -10.48 14.64
CA PRO A 126 -8.96 -9.94 15.42
C PRO A 126 -8.75 -8.50 15.92
N HIS A 127 -7.57 -7.93 15.71
CA HIS A 127 -7.22 -6.55 16.04
C HIS A 127 -7.37 -5.58 14.87
N LEU A 128 -7.72 -6.08 13.67
CA LEU A 128 -7.96 -5.29 12.46
C LEU A 128 -9.45 -5.27 12.11
N ASP A 129 -9.86 -4.19 11.45
CA ASP A 129 -11.25 -3.99 11.02
C ASP A 129 -11.41 -4.35 9.54
N PHE A 130 -12.29 -5.31 9.25
CA PHE A 130 -12.63 -5.76 7.90
C PHE A 130 -14.13 -5.60 7.58
N ASP A 131 -14.94 -5.02 8.49
CA ASP A 131 -16.41 -4.95 8.38
C ASP A 131 -16.88 -4.12 7.16
N HIS A 132 -16.01 -3.26 6.64
CA HIS A 132 -16.28 -2.42 5.48
C HIS A 132 -16.00 -3.12 4.13
N LEU A 133 -15.45 -4.34 4.14
CA LEU A 133 -15.17 -5.10 2.93
C LEU A 133 -16.39 -5.94 2.51
N ASP A 134 -16.62 -6.02 1.20
CA ASP A 134 -17.55 -6.98 0.62
C ASP A 134 -17.03 -8.43 0.82
N ASP A 135 -17.90 -9.41 0.84
CA ASP A 135 -17.52 -10.84 0.98
C ASP A 135 -16.53 -11.27 -0.12
N CYS A 136 -16.68 -10.73 -1.33
CA CYS A 136 -15.74 -10.86 -2.44
C CYS A 136 -15.14 -9.48 -2.76
N TRP A 137 -14.13 -9.06 -2.00
CA TRP A 137 -13.44 -7.78 -2.18
C TRP A 137 -12.39 -7.78 -3.29
N TRP A 138 -12.05 -8.95 -3.83
CA TRP A 138 -11.20 -9.13 -5.02
C TRP A 138 -12.03 -9.02 -6.31
N HIS A 139 -11.37 -9.11 -7.47
CA HIS A 139 -12.09 -9.06 -8.75
C HIS A 139 -13.01 -10.28 -8.91
N ASP A 140 -14.30 -10.02 -9.20
CA ASP A 140 -15.28 -11.05 -9.51
C ASP A 140 -15.84 -10.81 -10.93
N GLY A 141 -15.49 -11.69 -11.85
CA GLY A 141 -15.85 -11.63 -13.25
C GLY A 141 -15.99 -13.02 -13.86
N GLU A 142 -15.89 -13.12 -15.18
CA GLU A 142 -15.89 -14.41 -15.86
C GLU A 142 -14.69 -15.26 -15.43
N LYS A 143 -14.96 -16.50 -15.04
CA LYS A 143 -13.93 -17.44 -14.56
C LYS A 143 -13.28 -18.17 -15.74
N ASP A 144 -11.97 -18.27 -15.70
CA ASP A 144 -11.20 -19.08 -16.64
C ASP A 144 -11.28 -20.58 -16.31
N HIS A 145 -10.51 -21.39 -17.05
CA HIS A 145 -10.45 -22.85 -16.87
C HIS A 145 -9.95 -23.30 -15.47
N ARG A 146 -9.33 -22.42 -14.69
CA ARG A 146 -8.89 -22.63 -13.30
C ARG A 146 -9.99 -22.29 -12.28
N GLY A 147 -11.10 -21.71 -12.73
CA GLY A 147 -12.12 -21.15 -11.86
C GLY A 147 -11.79 -19.77 -11.28
N ILE A 148 -10.83 -19.06 -11.89
CA ILE A 148 -10.30 -17.77 -11.44
C ILE A 148 -10.80 -16.66 -12.36
N SER A 149 -11.31 -15.57 -11.79
CA SER A 149 -11.76 -14.37 -12.53
C SER A 149 -10.56 -13.46 -12.80
N VAL A 150 -9.92 -13.59 -13.95
CA VAL A 150 -8.74 -12.76 -14.29
C VAL A 150 -9.14 -11.29 -14.47
N GLU A 151 -8.54 -10.38 -13.68
CA GLU A 151 -8.80 -8.95 -13.77
C GLU A 151 -8.14 -8.35 -15.03
N PRO A 152 -8.92 -7.80 -15.99
CA PRO A 152 -8.37 -7.13 -17.15
C PRO A 152 -7.46 -5.94 -16.75
N GLU A 153 -6.38 -5.72 -17.49
CA GLU A 153 -5.44 -4.60 -17.22
C GLU A 153 -6.16 -3.24 -17.20
N LYS A 154 -7.17 -3.05 -18.04
CA LYS A 154 -8.00 -1.84 -18.05
C LYS A 154 -8.66 -1.58 -16.69
N ILE A 155 -9.21 -2.61 -16.04
CA ILE A 155 -9.86 -2.48 -14.72
C ILE A 155 -8.82 -2.15 -13.64
N LEU A 156 -7.62 -2.75 -13.70
CA LEU A 156 -6.51 -2.41 -12.82
C LEU A 156 -6.13 -0.93 -12.97
N LEU A 157 -5.96 -0.44 -14.19
CA LEU A 157 -5.58 0.96 -14.44
C LEU A 157 -6.67 1.94 -13.96
N GLU A 158 -7.94 1.67 -14.26
CA GLU A 158 -9.06 2.48 -13.77
C GLU A 158 -9.13 2.50 -12.22
N ARG A 159 -8.79 1.39 -11.56
CA ARG A 159 -8.70 1.30 -10.10
C ARG A 159 -7.51 2.10 -9.56
N ALA A 160 -6.36 2.03 -10.21
CA ALA A 160 -5.19 2.82 -9.86
C ALA A 160 -5.47 4.33 -9.99
N ASP A 161 -6.13 4.78 -11.06
CA ASP A 161 -6.52 6.17 -11.26
C ASP A 161 -7.49 6.66 -10.17
N ARG A 162 -8.53 5.87 -9.84
CA ARG A 162 -9.44 6.20 -8.72
C ARG A 162 -8.72 6.31 -7.39
N PHE A 163 -7.72 5.47 -7.16
CA PHE A 163 -6.94 5.51 -5.93
C PHE A 163 -6.04 6.75 -5.87
N VAL A 164 -5.43 7.17 -6.98
CA VAL A 164 -4.70 8.44 -7.08
C VAL A 164 -5.62 9.63 -6.78
N ASP A 165 -6.82 9.65 -7.35
CA ASP A 165 -7.81 10.70 -7.08
C ASP A 165 -8.25 10.71 -5.60
N PHE A 166 -8.36 9.55 -4.96
CA PHE A 166 -8.60 9.43 -3.52
C PHE A 166 -7.45 10.06 -2.71
N LEU A 167 -6.19 9.72 -3.01
CA LEU A 167 -5.02 10.28 -2.32
C LEU A 167 -4.98 11.81 -2.41
N LYS A 168 -5.26 12.37 -3.59
CA LYS A 168 -5.31 13.82 -3.82
C LYS A 168 -6.44 14.49 -3.03
N ARG A 169 -7.67 13.94 -3.11
CA ARG A 169 -8.85 14.50 -2.49
C ARG A 169 -8.73 14.54 -0.96
N GLU A 170 -8.25 13.47 -0.36
CA GLU A 170 -8.10 13.35 1.09
C GLU A 170 -6.83 14.05 1.60
N SER A 171 -6.03 14.67 0.73
CA SER A 171 -4.77 15.34 1.08
C SER A 171 -3.87 14.47 1.97
N ILE A 172 -3.75 13.19 1.59
CA ILE A 172 -3.01 12.18 2.37
C ILE A 172 -1.51 12.43 2.23
N HIS A 173 -0.85 12.66 3.36
CA HIS A 173 0.58 12.94 3.45
C HIS A 173 1.28 11.87 4.29
N SER A 174 2.61 11.72 4.10
CA SER A 174 3.46 10.88 4.95
C SER A 174 2.85 9.49 5.16
N THR A 175 2.46 8.83 4.07
CA THR A 175 1.68 7.58 4.10
C THR A 175 2.48 6.43 3.49
N ALA A 176 2.52 5.30 4.19
CA ALA A 176 2.95 4.04 3.61
C ALA A 176 1.74 3.25 3.08
N ILE A 177 1.93 2.60 1.94
CA ILE A 177 0.93 1.73 1.31
C ILE A 177 1.57 0.37 1.07
N VAL A 178 1.16 -0.65 1.85
CA VAL A 178 1.63 -2.01 1.64
C VAL A 178 0.73 -2.71 0.64
N SER A 179 1.27 -3.00 -0.54
CA SER A 179 0.54 -3.44 -1.71
C SER A 179 1.34 -4.46 -2.54
N HIS A 180 1.15 -4.50 -3.86
CA HIS A 180 1.52 -5.60 -4.74
C HIS A 180 2.23 -5.12 -6.01
N GLY A 181 2.86 -6.09 -6.69
CA GLY A 181 3.70 -5.79 -7.84
C GLY A 181 2.99 -5.16 -9.03
N ASN A 182 1.83 -5.67 -9.44
CA ASN A 182 1.12 -5.12 -10.60
C ASN A 182 0.38 -3.82 -10.26
N PHE A 183 -0.17 -3.69 -9.04
CA PHE A 183 -0.81 -2.44 -8.61
C PHE A 183 0.22 -1.30 -8.51
N ILE A 184 1.38 -1.53 -7.90
CA ILE A 184 2.46 -0.52 -7.83
C ILE A 184 2.96 -0.18 -9.24
N ARG A 185 3.10 -1.17 -10.13
CA ARG A 185 3.45 -0.93 -11.53
C ARG A 185 2.41 -0.07 -12.26
N ALA A 186 1.12 -0.28 -11.98
CA ALA A 186 0.06 0.55 -12.56
C ALA A 186 0.17 2.02 -12.14
N LEU A 187 0.56 2.29 -10.89
CA LEU A 187 0.76 3.65 -10.37
C LEU A 187 2.03 4.32 -10.88
N THR A 188 3.13 3.57 -11.02
CA THR A 188 4.49 4.12 -11.15
C THR A 188 5.21 3.74 -12.45
N GLY A 189 4.70 2.75 -13.17
CA GLY A 189 5.42 2.10 -14.28
C GLY A 189 6.53 1.13 -13.81
N ILE A 190 6.85 1.06 -12.52
CA ILE A 190 7.92 0.24 -11.95
C ILE A 190 7.34 -0.99 -11.25
N LYS A 191 7.82 -2.19 -11.58
CA LYS A 191 7.49 -3.42 -10.85
C LYS A 191 8.54 -3.66 -9.78
N PRO A 192 8.23 -3.40 -8.49
CA PRO A 192 9.20 -3.50 -7.41
C PRO A 192 9.55 -4.95 -7.07
N LYS A 193 10.72 -5.16 -6.44
CA LYS A 193 11.06 -6.41 -5.76
C LYS A 193 10.26 -6.56 -4.46
N ASN A 194 10.24 -7.75 -3.87
CA ASN A 194 9.61 -7.96 -2.57
C ASN A 194 10.24 -7.03 -1.51
N CYS A 195 9.40 -6.40 -0.69
CA CYS A 195 9.75 -5.40 0.33
C CYS A 195 10.47 -4.14 -0.19
N GLU A 196 10.53 -3.92 -1.52
CA GLU A 196 11.07 -2.68 -2.06
C GLU A 196 10.13 -1.51 -1.74
N VAL A 197 10.73 -0.39 -1.32
CA VAL A 197 10.05 0.86 -1.01
C VAL A 197 10.25 1.82 -2.17
N ILE A 198 9.17 2.34 -2.72
CA ILE A 198 9.17 3.33 -3.81
C ILE A 198 8.51 4.61 -3.30
N GLU A 199 9.21 5.73 -3.38
CA GLU A 199 8.62 7.04 -3.16
C GLU A 199 7.74 7.40 -4.37
N PHE A 200 6.51 7.83 -4.10
CA PHE A 200 5.51 8.16 -5.11
C PHE A 200 4.89 9.52 -4.83
N ASP A 201 4.82 10.36 -5.84
CA ASP A 201 4.13 11.63 -5.83
C ASP A 201 2.88 11.50 -6.72
N PRO A 202 1.67 11.63 -6.17
CA PRO A 202 0.43 11.49 -6.95
C PRO A 202 0.10 12.71 -7.83
N HIS A 203 0.91 13.81 -7.80
CA HIS A 203 0.65 15.07 -8.52
C HIS A 203 1.34 15.17 -9.86
#